data_ae0ed87e52fa7c385073df4cb6489c30
#
_entry.id   ae0ed87e52fa7c385073df4cb6489c30
#
_cell.length_a   1.000
_cell.length_b   1.000
_cell.length_c   1.000
_cell.angle_alpha   90.00
_cell.angle_beta   90.00
_cell.angle_gamma   90.00
#
_symmetry.space_group_name_H-M   'P 1'
#
loop_
_entity.id
_entity.type
_entity.pdbx_description
1 polymer ?
#
loop_
_entity_poly.entity_id
_entity_poly.type
_entity_poly.pdbx_seq_one_letter_code
_entity_poly.pdbx_strand_id
1 'polypeptide(L)'
;MKMKRKAEKILEVENLCKTYPEFQLQNISFCVERAVIMGMIGRNGAGKTTTMKSILHLVHPDSGEIRFFGQKLDQQDADIRQRIGYASRGNVFYARKRIREITDMTKCFYTNWDDQQYQRYMELFALEENKKLKDLSEGMKVKYSLVLALSHHAELLILDEPTSGLDPVSRQELLDIFQYLAKEGTAILFSTHITSDLEKTADAITYIKDGAVVASKAYPQFLLDYPQEHTLEDIMVHLERKPMQFDVR
;
A
#
# COMPACT_ATOMS: atom_id res chain seq x y z
N MET A 1 -14.49 -29.82 15.06
CA MET A 1 -15.00 -28.54 14.54
C MET A 1 -13.96 -27.45 14.88
N LYS A 2 -13.03 -27.11 13.97
CA LYS A 2 -12.06 -26.03 14.20
C LYS A 2 -12.84 -24.73 14.19
N MET A 3 -12.93 -24.04 15.33
CA MET A 3 -13.42 -22.67 15.37
C MET A 3 -12.58 -21.85 14.38
N LYS A 4 -13.21 -21.29 13.32
CA LYS A 4 -12.56 -20.28 12.48
C LYS A 4 -12.16 -19.14 13.42
N ARG A 5 -10.85 -18.99 13.70
CA ARG A 5 -10.36 -17.78 14.35
C ARG A 5 -10.84 -16.61 13.49
N LYS A 6 -11.56 -15.69 14.11
CA LYS A 6 -11.95 -14.42 13.44
C LYS A 6 -10.65 -13.79 12.98
N ALA A 7 -10.53 -13.53 11.69
CA ALA A 7 -9.32 -12.91 11.14
C ALA A 7 -9.06 -11.59 11.87
N GLU A 8 -7.82 -11.38 12.28
CA GLU A 8 -7.42 -10.19 13.02
C GLU A 8 -7.34 -9.01 12.05
N LYS A 9 -8.15 -7.99 12.29
CA LYS A 9 -8.14 -6.76 11.51
C LYS A 9 -7.00 -5.87 11.97
N ILE A 10 -6.11 -5.55 11.05
CA ILE A 10 -4.94 -4.69 11.29
C ILE A 10 -5.25 -3.23 10.98
N LEU A 11 -6.07 -2.98 9.95
CA LEU A 11 -6.56 -1.66 9.59
C LEU A 11 -8.06 -1.73 9.34
N GLU A 12 -8.80 -0.84 9.97
CA GLU A 12 -10.22 -0.60 9.71
C GLU A 12 -10.43 0.86 9.35
N VAL A 13 -11.11 1.11 8.25
CA VAL A 13 -11.47 2.45 7.77
C VAL A 13 -12.98 2.47 7.60
N GLU A 14 -13.65 3.42 8.26
CA GLU A 14 -15.10 3.55 8.26
C GLU A 14 -15.52 4.98 7.89
N ASN A 15 -16.29 5.09 6.81
CA ASN A 15 -16.91 6.34 6.33
C ASN A 15 -15.92 7.51 6.21
N LEU A 16 -14.69 7.23 5.77
CA LEU A 16 -13.66 8.25 5.60
C LEU A 16 -14.05 9.21 4.47
N CYS A 17 -14.07 10.50 4.79
CA CYS A 17 -14.36 11.56 3.83
C CYS A 17 -13.23 12.59 3.80
N LYS A 18 -12.98 13.15 2.61
CA LYS A 18 -12.07 14.27 2.41
C LYS A 18 -12.49 15.09 1.21
N THR A 19 -12.67 16.38 1.40
CA THR A 19 -13.13 17.31 0.36
C THR A 19 -11.99 18.22 -0.07
N TYR A 20 -11.84 18.39 -1.38
CA TYR A 20 -11.02 19.40 -2.05
C TYR A 20 -11.90 20.16 -3.05
N PRO A 21 -11.47 21.32 -3.56
CA PRO A 21 -12.28 22.11 -4.51
C PRO A 21 -12.76 21.33 -5.74
N GLU A 22 -11.95 20.42 -6.27
CA GLU A 22 -12.23 19.69 -7.51
C GLU A 22 -12.36 18.18 -7.30
N PHE A 23 -12.26 17.68 -6.04
CA PHE A 23 -12.26 16.26 -5.77
C PHE A 23 -12.75 15.95 -4.36
N GLN A 24 -13.46 14.84 -4.18
CA GLN A 24 -13.94 14.39 -2.88
C GLN A 24 -13.77 12.88 -2.70
N LEU A 25 -13.25 12.47 -1.54
CA LEU A 25 -13.43 11.10 -1.04
C LEU A 25 -14.77 11.03 -0.30
N GLN A 26 -15.57 10.00 -0.62
CA GLN A 26 -16.93 9.85 -0.10
C GLN A 26 -17.09 8.48 0.57
N ASN A 27 -17.25 8.47 1.89
CA ASN A 27 -17.61 7.29 2.68
C ASN A 27 -16.71 6.07 2.39
N ILE A 28 -15.39 6.29 2.26
CA ILE A 28 -14.43 5.22 2.04
C ILE A 28 -14.45 4.28 3.25
N SER A 29 -14.80 3.01 3.01
CA SER A 29 -14.86 1.99 4.06
C SER A 29 -14.27 0.68 3.56
N PHE A 30 -13.28 0.13 4.29
CA PHE A 30 -12.66 -1.17 4.03
C PHE A 30 -11.86 -1.63 5.25
N CYS A 31 -11.41 -2.88 5.25
CA CYS A 31 -10.51 -3.39 6.29
C CYS A 31 -9.40 -4.26 5.69
N VAL A 32 -8.22 -4.23 6.32
CA VAL A 32 -7.08 -5.10 6.00
C VAL A 32 -6.87 -6.05 7.16
N GLU A 33 -6.80 -7.34 6.87
CA GLU A 33 -6.56 -8.38 7.87
C GLU A 33 -5.05 -8.70 7.96
N ARG A 34 -4.63 -9.33 9.06
CA ARG A 34 -3.25 -9.78 9.25
C ARG A 34 -2.84 -10.77 8.16
N ALA A 35 -1.60 -10.65 7.68
CA ALA A 35 -1.04 -11.52 6.65
C ALA A 35 -1.80 -11.52 5.32
N VAL A 36 -2.56 -10.45 5.03
CA VAL A 36 -3.30 -10.26 3.79
C VAL A 36 -2.60 -9.20 2.93
N ILE A 37 -2.47 -9.49 1.65
CA ILE A 37 -2.06 -8.51 0.64
C ILE A 37 -3.33 -7.92 0.02
N MET A 38 -3.63 -6.67 0.37
CA MET A 38 -4.75 -5.94 -0.21
C MET A 38 -4.28 -4.96 -1.28
N GLY A 39 -4.76 -5.13 -2.48
CA GLY A 39 -4.58 -4.19 -3.57
C GLY A 39 -5.66 -3.11 -3.59
N MET A 40 -5.25 -1.85 -3.58
CA MET A 40 -6.14 -0.71 -3.81
C MET A 40 -6.03 -0.29 -5.28
N ILE A 41 -7.07 -0.57 -6.06
CA ILE A 41 -7.09 -0.35 -7.51
C ILE A 41 -8.06 0.77 -7.91
N GLY A 42 -7.77 1.44 -9.01
CA GLY A 42 -8.59 2.49 -9.61
C GLY A 42 -7.76 3.35 -10.55
N ARG A 43 -8.41 4.14 -11.38
CA ARG A 43 -7.74 5.06 -12.32
C ARG A 43 -6.88 6.09 -11.60
N ASN A 44 -5.99 6.74 -12.34
CA ASN A 44 -5.29 7.93 -11.85
C ASN A 44 -6.33 9.01 -11.52
N GLY A 45 -6.18 9.63 -10.34
CA GLY A 45 -7.16 10.59 -9.82
C GLY A 45 -8.38 9.99 -9.09
N ALA A 46 -8.55 8.65 -9.05
CA ALA A 46 -9.68 8.02 -8.35
C ALA A 46 -9.68 8.22 -6.82
N GLY A 47 -8.55 8.64 -6.22
CA GLY A 47 -8.47 8.92 -4.78
C GLY A 47 -7.56 7.99 -3.98
N LYS A 48 -6.86 7.03 -4.61
CA LYS A 48 -5.99 6.04 -3.93
C LYS A 48 -4.97 6.70 -2.99
N THR A 49 -4.12 7.57 -3.53
CA THR A 49 -3.09 8.30 -2.76
C THR A 49 -3.70 9.17 -1.67
N THR A 50 -4.81 9.85 -1.95
CA THR A 50 -5.52 10.66 -0.95
C THR A 50 -6.05 9.81 0.19
N THR A 51 -6.64 8.64 -0.13
CA THR A 51 -7.09 7.67 0.88
C THR A 51 -5.93 7.21 1.76
N MET A 52 -4.80 6.80 1.19
CA MET A 52 -3.64 6.35 1.97
C MET A 52 -3.05 7.47 2.85
N LYS A 53 -2.93 8.68 2.30
CA LYS A 53 -2.45 9.83 3.09
C LYS A 53 -3.42 10.22 4.21
N SER A 54 -4.73 10.11 3.98
CA SER A 54 -5.74 10.36 5.02
C SER A 54 -5.71 9.30 6.12
N ILE A 55 -5.55 8.02 5.77
CA ILE A 55 -5.40 6.93 6.73
C ILE A 55 -4.20 7.18 7.65
N LEU A 56 -3.08 7.68 7.12
CA LEU A 56 -1.86 7.97 7.88
C LEU A 56 -1.89 9.34 8.60
N HIS A 57 -2.99 10.08 8.48
CA HIS A 57 -3.10 11.48 8.95
C HIS A 57 -2.01 12.41 8.37
N LEU A 58 -1.43 12.07 7.21
CA LEU A 58 -0.61 13.00 6.42
C LEU A 58 -1.47 14.06 5.73
N VAL A 59 -2.74 13.74 5.50
CA VAL A 59 -3.82 14.63 5.13
C VAL A 59 -4.93 14.43 6.16
N HIS A 60 -5.37 15.49 6.81
CA HIS A 60 -6.42 15.39 7.81
C HIS A 60 -7.77 15.09 7.15
N PRO A 61 -8.45 13.97 7.49
CA PRO A 61 -9.77 13.66 6.98
C PRO A 61 -10.82 14.65 7.54
N ASP A 62 -11.89 14.87 6.80
CA ASP A 62 -12.98 15.75 7.24
C ASP A 62 -13.95 15.00 8.17
N SER A 63 -14.11 13.69 7.96
CA SER A 63 -14.89 12.78 8.81
C SER A 63 -14.48 11.32 8.59
N GLY A 64 -15.05 10.43 9.41
CA GLY A 64 -14.79 9.00 9.38
C GLY A 64 -13.94 8.54 10.55
N GLU A 65 -13.76 7.23 10.66
CA GLU A 65 -12.98 6.61 11.71
C GLU A 65 -11.93 5.69 11.12
N ILE A 66 -10.72 5.75 11.69
CA ILE A 66 -9.58 4.91 11.30
C ILE A 66 -9.08 4.22 12.54
N ARG A 67 -9.00 2.88 12.48
CA ARG A 67 -8.45 2.05 13.56
C ARG A 67 -7.29 1.22 13.03
N PHE A 68 -6.19 1.25 13.76
CA PHE A 68 -5.06 0.35 13.55
C PHE A 68 -4.97 -0.59 14.74
N PHE A 69 -4.83 -1.89 14.47
CA PHE A 69 -4.69 -2.91 15.52
C PHE A 69 -5.81 -2.84 16.58
N GLY A 70 -7.04 -2.51 16.13
CA GLY A 70 -8.21 -2.31 16.99
C GLY A 70 -8.26 -0.99 17.75
N GLN A 71 -7.23 -0.14 17.64
CA GLN A 71 -7.14 1.15 18.32
C GLN A 71 -7.38 2.29 17.33
N LYS A 72 -8.10 3.33 17.77
CA LYS A 72 -8.33 4.53 16.98
C LYS A 72 -7.03 5.34 16.89
N LEU A 73 -6.65 5.74 15.68
CA LEU A 73 -5.48 6.59 15.49
C LEU A 73 -5.79 8.00 16.00
N ASP A 74 -5.13 8.40 17.09
CA ASP A 74 -5.05 9.80 17.53
C ASP A 74 -3.74 10.42 17.05
N GLN A 75 -3.66 11.78 17.06
CA GLN A 75 -2.47 12.51 16.60
C GLN A 75 -1.21 12.21 17.44
N GLN A 76 -1.37 11.67 18.64
CA GLN A 76 -0.28 11.39 19.59
C GLN A 76 0.13 9.91 19.66
N ASP A 77 -0.47 9.02 18.88
CA ASP A 77 -0.18 7.57 18.96
C ASP A 77 1.14 7.19 18.29
N ALA A 78 2.23 7.49 19.00
CA ALA A 78 3.57 7.08 18.59
C ALA A 78 3.67 5.55 18.45
N ASP A 79 3.05 4.79 19.35
CA ASP A 79 3.11 3.33 19.39
C ASP A 79 2.47 2.68 18.14
N ILE A 80 1.34 3.20 17.67
CA ILE A 80 0.72 2.75 16.43
C ILE A 80 1.65 2.99 15.24
N ARG A 81 2.27 4.19 15.17
CA ARG A 81 3.18 4.56 14.08
C ARG A 81 4.45 3.72 14.05
N GLN A 82 4.92 3.25 15.21
CA GLN A 82 6.06 2.33 15.31
C GLN A 82 5.82 0.99 14.59
N ARG A 83 4.55 0.60 14.38
CA ARG A 83 4.13 -0.67 13.80
C ARG A 83 3.73 -0.56 12.33
N ILE A 84 3.84 0.64 11.74
CA ILE A 84 3.43 0.92 10.36
C ILE A 84 4.64 1.33 9.53
N GLY A 85 4.84 0.67 8.40
CA GLY A 85 5.77 1.09 7.36
C GLY A 85 5.02 1.82 6.24
N TYR A 86 5.55 2.97 5.80
CA TYR A 86 4.99 3.72 4.69
C TYR A 86 6.05 4.00 3.64
N ALA A 87 5.71 3.72 2.39
CA ALA A 87 6.51 4.14 1.26
C ALA A 87 5.61 4.70 0.15
N SER A 88 6.03 5.83 -0.43
CA SER A 88 5.38 6.40 -1.59
C SER A 88 6.42 6.81 -2.62
N ARG A 89 6.03 6.74 -3.88
CA ARG A 89 6.88 7.19 -4.98
C ARG A 89 7.14 8.69 -4.90
N GLY A 90 8.38 9.10 -5.17
CA GLY A 90 8.73 10.52 -5.34
C GLY A 90 9.15 11.26 -4.07
N ASN A 91 9.00 10.70 -2.89
CA ASN A 91 9.47 11.34 -1.65
C ASN A 91 10.96 11.10 -1.42
N VAL A 92 11.81 11.78 -2.19
CA VAL A 92 13.26 11.66 -2.08
C VAL A 92 13.81 12.85 -1.29
N PHE A 93 13.47 12.96 0.00
CA PHE A 93 13.89 14.10 0.82
C PHE A 93 15.41 14.22 0.99
N TYR A 94 16.14 13.11 0.92
CA TYR A 94 17.58 13.07 1.17
C TYR A 94 18.37 12.47 0.00
N ALA A 95 18.03 12.84 -1.24
CA ALA A 95 18.58 12.25 -2.47
C ALA A 95 20.11 12.19 -2.51
N ARG A 96 20.80 13.19 -1.93
CA ARG A 96 22.26 13.29 -1.93
C ARG A 96 22.95 12.60 -0.76
N LYS A 97 22.19 12.14 0.24
CA LYS A 97 22.68 11.40 1.39
C LYS A 97 22.93 9.94 1.03
N ARG A 98 23.88 9.31 1.72
CA ARG A 98 24.12 7.87 1.63
C ARG A 98 23.02 7.13 2.39
N ILE A 99 22.72 5.88 1.98
CA ILE A 99 21.79 4.99 2.67
C ILE A 99 22.10 4.94 4.15
N ARG A 100 23.35 4.70 4.54
CA ARG A 100 23.77 4.68 5.94
C ARG A 100 23.38 5.93 6.72
N GLU A 101 23.61 7.11 6.17
CA GLU A 101 23.26 8.38 6.84
C GLU A 101 21.74 8.52 7.06
N ILE A 102 20.94 8.06 6.08
CA ILE A 102 19.47 8.07 6.17
C ILE A 102 19.00 7.06 7.20
N THR A 103 19.59 5.87 7.22
CA THR A 103 19.30 4.81 8.20
C THR A 103 19.59 5.29 9.61
N ASP A 104 20.77 5.88 9.86
CA ASP A 104 21.16 6.40 11.17
C ASP A 104 20.17 7.48 11.68
N MET A 105 19.67 8.35 10.79
CA MET A 105 18.64 9.32 11.14
C MET A 105 17.29 8.65 11.41
N THR A 106 16.89 7.69 10.58
CA THR A 106 15.60 7.00 10.70
C THR A 106 15.52 6.18 11.99
N LYS A 107 16.56 5.46 12.30
CA LYS A 107 16.71 4.63 13.50
C LYS A 107 16.39 5.39 14.79
N CYS A 108 16.72 6.69 14.86
CA CYS A 108 16.45 7.50 16.05
C CYS A 108 14.95 7.70 16.35
N PHE A 109 14.06 7.46 15.38
CA PHE A 109 12.62 7.61 15.55
C PHE A 109 11.91 6.32 15.98
N TYR A 110 12.60 5.17 15.95
CA TYR A 110 12.00 3.87 16.22
C TYR A 110 12.62 3.22 17.46
N THR A 111 11.79 2.99 18.48
CA THR A 111 12.23 2.38 19.75
C THR A 111 12.56 0.89 19.61
N ASN A 112 11.89 0.21 18.67
CA ASN A 112 12.04 -1.22 18.39
C ASN A 112 12.94 -1.49 17.18
N TRP A 113 13.87 -0.59 16.90
CA TRP A 113 14.81 -0.81 15.80
C TRP A 113 15.72 -2.01 16.05
N ASP A 114 15.85 -2.87 15.05
CA ASP A 114 16.66 -4.09 15.08
C ASP A 114 17.75 -4.05 14.01
N ASP A 115 18.99 -3.84 14.45
CA ASP A 115 20.16 -3.78 13.56
C ASP A 115 20.42 -5.13 12.87
N GLN A 116 20.06 -6.27 13.48
CA GLN A 116 20.24 -7.59 12.85
C GLN A 116 19.23 -7.77 11.70
N GLN A 117 17.98 -7.38 11.90
CA GLN A 117 16.98 -7.39 10.83
C GLN A 117 17.35 -6.42 9.71
N TYR A 118 17.86 -5.24 10.05
CA TYR A 118 18.35 -4.29 9.07
C TYR A 118 19.42 -4.90 8.17
N GLN A 119 20.46 -5.50 8.73
CA GLN A 119 21.53 -6.15 7.96
C GLN A 119 20.98 -7.30 7.11
N ARG A 120 20.13 -8.16 7.68
CA ARG A 120 19.49 -9.26 6.97
C ARG A 120 18.73 -8.80 5.72
N TYR A 121 17.93 -7.72 5.84
CA TYR A 121 17.17 -7.21 4.69
C TYR A 121 18.05 -6.44 3.70
N MET A 122 19.09 -5.75 4.15
CA MET A 122 20.07 -5.14 3.25
C MET A 122 20.76 -6.19 2.37
N GLU A 123 21.16 -7.33 2.95
CA GLU A 123 21.73 -8.46 2.22
C GLU A 123 20.71 -9.09 1.27
N LEU A 124 19.51 -9.41 1.77
CA LEU A 124 18.43 -10.03 1.01
C LEU A 124 18.05 -9.22 -0.24
N PHE A 125 18.04 -7.89 -0.13
CA PHE A 125 17.66 -6.99 -1.22
C PHE A 125 18.85 -6.47 -2.02
N ALA A 126 20.06 -6.97 -1.73
CA ALA A 126 21.32 -6.61 -2.38
C ALA A 126 21.56 -5.08 -2.40
N LEU A 127 21.35 -4.41 -1.26
CA LEU A 127 21.55 -2.98 -1.10
C LEU A 127 22.90 -2.66 -0.47
N GLU A 128 23.53 -1.58 -0.91
CA GLU A 128 24.84 -1.13 -0.44
C GLU A 128 24.74 0.16 0.35
N GLU A 129 25.09 0.17 1.63
CA GLU A 129 24.98 1.31 2.55
C GLU A 129 25.69 2.58 2.09
N ASN A 130 26.80 2.44 1.35
CA ASN A 130 27.63 3.54 0.90
C ASN A 130 27.09 4.27 -0.35
N LYS A 131 26.11 3.68 -1.05
CA LYS A 131 25.46 4.34 -2.19
C LYS A 131 24.60 5.53 -1.73
N LYS A 132 24.56 6.57 -2.56
CA LYS A 132 23.64 7.69 -2.34
C LYS A 132 22.23 7.26 -2.81
N LEU A 133 21.21 7.77 -2.15
CA LEU A 133 19.83 7.44 -2.50
C LEU A 133 19.48 7.79 -3.96
N LYS A 134 20.04 8.89 -4.51
CA LYS A 134 19.84 9.27 -5.92
C LYS A 134 20.45 8.28 -6.93
N ASP A 135 21.44 7.51 -6.51
CA ASP A 135 22.16 6.56 -7.38
C ASP A 135 21.49 5.17 -7.40
N LEU A 136 20.42 4.97 -6.63
CA LEU A 136 19.59 3.77 -6.65
C LEU A 136 18.58 3.82 -7.79
N SER A 137 18.29 2.65 -8.39
CA SER A 137 17.13 2.49 -9.26
C SER A 137 15.82 2.69 -8.46
N GLU A 138 14.70 2.94 -9.14
CA GLU A 138 13.41 3.09 -8.45
C GLU A 138 13.05 1.83 -7.64
N GLY A 139 13.29 0.63 -8.18
CA GLY A 139 13.09 -0.63 -7.46
C GLY A 139 13.97 -0.74 -6.21
N MET A 140 15.24 -0.34 -6.29
CA MET A 140 16.13 -0.32 -5.12
C MET A 140 15.67 0.69 -4.06
N LYS A 141 15.11 1.82 -4.45
CA LYS A 141 14.55 2.81 -3.50
C LYS A 141 13.34 2.23 -2.74
N VAL A 142 12.46 1.52 -3.45
CA VAL A 142 11.32 0.83 -2.80
C VAL A 142 11.84 -0.28 -1.86
N LYS A 143 12.77 -1.12 -2.32
CA LYS A 143 13.40 -2.15 -1.47
C LYS A 143 14.03 -1.53 -0.21
N TYR A 144 14.72 -0.39 -0.35
CA TYR A 144 15.30 0.31 0.80
C TYR A 144 14.22 0.85 1.77
N SER A 145 13.13 1.38 1.26
CA SER A 145 12.00 1.79 2.11
C SER A 145 11.40 0.62 2.89
N LEU A 146 11.33 -0.57 2.26
CA LEU A 146 10.93 -1.81 2.94
C LEU A 146 11.96 -2.22 4.01
N VAL A 147 13.27 -2.13 3.72
CA VAL A 147 14.31 -2.41 4.74
C VAL A 147 14.07 -1.55 5.98
N LEU A 148 13.89 -0.25 5.81
CA LEU A 148 13.65 0.65 6.96
C LEU A 148 12.40 0.25 7.74
N ALA A 149 11.27 -0.03 7.07
CA ALA A 149 10.02 -0.42 7.70
C ALA A 149 10.14 -1.77 8.46
N LEU A 150 10.81 -2.74 7.85
CA LEU A 150 10.97 -4.08 8.43
C LEU A 150 11.97 -4.11 9.59
N SER A 151 12.93 -3.17 9.60
CA SER A 151 13.92 -3.05 10.69
C SER A 151 13.35 -2.54 12.00
N HIS A 152 12.17 -1.95 11.99
CA HIS A 152 11.41 -1.59 13.20
C HIS A 152 10.19 -2.49 13.43
N HIS A 153 10.14 -3.67 12.77
CA HIS A 153 9.09 -4.67 12.91
C HIS A 153 7.69 -4.17 12.54
N ALA A 154 7.59 -3.42 11.42
CA ALA A 154 6.28 -3.00 10.93
C ALA A 154 5.38 -4.21 10.65
N GLU A 155 4.18 -4.19 11.21
CA GLU A 155 3.16 -5.22 11.05
C GLU A 155 2.21 -4.91 9.89
N LEU A 156 2.17 -3.64 9.47
CA LEU A 156 1.43 -3.17 8.29
C LEU A 156 2.33 -2.34 7.40
N LEU A 157 2.38 -2.68 6.13
CA LEU A 157 2.99 -1.86 5.08
C LEU A 157 1.90 -1.16 4.27
N ILE A 158 2.01 0.16 4.12
CA ILE A 158 1.16 0.98 3.25
C ILE A 158 2.05 1.54 2.14
N LEU A 159 1.81 1.12 0.89
CA LEU A 159 2.70 1.37 -0.23
C LEU A 159 1.92 2.05 -1.37
N ASP A 160 2.29 3.29 -1.71
CA ASP A 160 1.63 4.05 -2.76
C ASP A 160 2.36 3.93 -4.09
N GLU A 161 1.76 3.20 -5.05
CA GLU A 161 2.29 2.91 -6.40
C GLU A 161 3.70 2.28 -6.39
N PRO A 162 4.00 1.26 -5.57
CA PRO A 162 5.36 0.76 -5.36
C PRO A 162 5.97 0.11 -6.60
N THR A 163 5.16 -0.41 -7.52
CA THR A 163 5.58 -1.12 -8.73
C THR A 163 5.65 -0.23 -9.96
N SER A 164 5.10 0.99 -9.87
CA SER A 164 5.01 1.90 -11.00
C SER A 164 6.39 2.36 -11.49
N GLY A 165 6.63 2.24 -12.80
CA GLY A 165 7.89 2.62 -13.43
C GLY A 165 9.04 1.65 -13.20
N LEU A 166 8.79 0.48 -12.63
CA LEU A 166 9.76 -0.62 -12.56
C LEU A 166 9.78 -1.40 -13.88
N ASP A 167 10.95 -1.91 -14.24
CA ASP A 167 11.06 -2.93 -15.29
C ASP A 167 10.37 -4.23 -14.84
N PRO A 168 10.01 -5.13 -15.78
CA PRO A 168 9.26 -6.35 -15.46
C PRO A 168 9.96 -7.27 -14.43
N VAL A 169 11.30 -7.34 -14.43
CA VAL A 169 12.06 -8.20 -13.51
C VAL A 169 11.99 -7.62 -12.10
N SER A 170 12.37 -6.35 -11.94
CA SER A 170 12.32 -5.65 -10.64
C SER A 170 10.90 -5.63 -10.05
N ARG A 171 9.88 -5.54 -10.91
CA ARG A 171 8.48 -5.63 -10.50
C ARG A 171 8.14 -7.01 -9.94
N GLN A 172 8.51 -8.09 -10.65
CA GLN A 172 8.25 -9.45 -10.18
C GLN A 172 8.95 -9.73 -8.84
N GLU A 173 10.23 -9.34 -8.73
CA GLU A 173 10.97 -9.47 -7.48
C GLU A 173 10.28 -8.76 -6.31
N LEU A 174 9.72 -7.57 -6.53
CA LEU A 174 9.01 -6.84 -5.49
C LEU A 174 7.71 -7.54 -5.07
N LEU A 175 6.96 -8.09 -6.03
CA LEU A 175 5.75 -8.86 -5.73
C LEU A 175 6.07 -10.17 -4.97
N ASP A 176 7.17 -10.83 -5.31
CA ASP A 176 7.64 -12.02 -4.58
C ASP A 176 8.02 -11.67 -3.12
N ILE A 177 8.64 -10.49 -2.91
CA ILE A 177 8.92 -9.95 -1.58
C ILE A 177 7.61 -9.73 -0.80
N PHE A 178 6.56 -9.16 -1.43
CA PHE A 178 5.26 -8.97 -0.76
C PHE A 178 4.67 -10.30 -0.31
N GLN A 179 4.69 -11.31 -1.18
CA GLN A 179 4.20 -12.66 -0.84
C GLN A 179 5.00 -13.29 0.31
N TYR A 180 6.32 -13.10 0.30
CA TYR A 180 7.18 -13.58 1.39
C TYR A 180 6.81 -12.90 2.73
N LEU A 181 6.69 -11.57 2.75
CA LEU A 181 6.36 -10.81 3.96
C LEU A 181 4.97 -11.13 4.50
N ALA A 182 3.98 -11.34 3.62
CA ALA A 182 2.64 -11.76 4.04
C ALA A 182 2.66 -13.14 4.69
N LYS A 183 3.44 -14.10 4.17
CA LYS A 183 3.63 -15.42 4.81
C LYS A 183 4.28 -15.31 6.19
N GLU A 184 5.15 -14.32 6.41
CA GLU A 184 5.75 -14.03 7.72
C GLU A 184 4.79 -13.26 8.66
N GLY A 185 3.57 -12.93 8.20
CA GLY A 185 2.53 -12.31 9.05
C GLY A 185 2.34 -10.81 8.88
N THR A 186 3.09 -10.16 7.98
CA THR A 186 2.93 -8.72 7.67
C THR A 186 1.69 -8.50 6.81
N ALA A 187 0.83 -7.55 7.18
CA ALA A 187 -0.25 -7.07 6.33
C ALA A 187 0.27 -6.05 5.33
N ILE A 188 -0.22 -6.08 4.10
CA ILE A 188 0.24 -5.16 3.04
C ILE A 188 -0.98 -4.53 2.37
N LEU A 189 -1.03 -3.19 2.37
CA LEU A 189 -1.95 -2.40 1.57
C LEU A 189 -1.14 -1.65 0.51
N PHE A 190 -1.32 -1.96 -0.76
CA PHE A 190 -0.63 -1.22 -1.81
C PHE A 190 -1.58 -0.70 -2.89
N SER A 191 -1.34 0.52 -3.36
CA SER A 191 -2.06 1.06 -4.50
C SER A 191 -1.36 0.72 -5.81
N THR A 192 -2.13 0.47 -6.84
CA THR A 192 -1.62 0.32 -8.19
C THR A 192 -2.72 0.61 -9.22
N HIS A 193 -2.32 0.96 -10.43
CA HIS A 193 -3.16 0.97 -11.63
C HIS A 193 -2.80 -0.19 -12.57
N ILE A 194 -1.87 -1.06 -12.18
CA ILE A 194 -1.38 -2.21 -12.95
C ILE A 194 -2.12 -3.45 -12.46
N THR A 195 -3.12 -3.89 -13.22
CA THR A 195 -3.99 -5.03 -12.86
C THR A 195 -3.23 -6.33 -12.69
N SER A 196 -2.25 -6.59 -13.56
CA SER A 196 -1.43 -7.81 -13.51
C SER A 196 -0.62 -7.99 -12.22
N ASP A 197 -0.32 -6.91 -11.49
CA ASP A 197 0.35 -7.01 -10.20
C ASP A 197 -0.59 -7.60 -9.14
N LEU A 198 -1.86 -7.18 -9.19
CA LEU A 198 -2.90 -7.68 -8.29
C LEU A 198 -3.27 -9.13 -8.59
N GLU A 199 -3.42 -9.47 -9.87
CA GLU A 199 -3.71 -10.84 -10.31
C GLU A 199 -2.67 -11.84 -9.80
N LYS A 200 -1.41 -11.42 -9.68
CA LYS A 200 -0.30 -12.26 -9.23
C LYS A 200 -0.19 -12.37 -7.72
N THR A 201 -0.62 -11.37 -6.96
CA THR A 201 -0.21 -11.29 -5.55
C THR A 201 -1.32 -10.90 -4.56
N ALA A 202 -2.43 -10.29 -5.00
CA ALA A 202 -3.45 -9.81 -4.07
C ALA A 202 -4.35 -10.93 -3.55
N ASP A 203 -4.55 -10.97 -2.23
CA ASP A 203 -5.55 -11.80 -1.56
C ASP A 203 -6.93 -11.11 -1.55
N ALA A 204 -6.92 -9.76 -1.49
CA ALA A 204 -8.12 -8.93 -1.45
C ALA A 204 -7.94 -7.67 -2.30
N ILE A 205 -9.05 -7.11 -2.74
CA ILE A 205 -9.09 -5.89 -3.56
C ILE A 205 -10.05 -4.88 -2.94
N THR A 206 -9.61 -3.61 -2.93
CA THR A 206 -10.46 -2.45 -2.74
C THR A 206 -10.43 -1.63 -4.02
N TYR A 207 -11.55 -1.60 -4.74
CA TYR A 207 -11.71 -0.84 -5.97
C TYR A 207 -12.29 0.54 -5.69
N ILE A 208 -11.53 1.59 -6.03
CA ILE A 208 -11.92 2.99 -5.85
C ILE A 208 -12.19 3.63 -7.21
N LYS A 209 -13.34 4.27 -7.34
CA LYS A 209 -13.76 5.04 -8.52
C LYS A 209 -14.38 6.36 -8.09
N ASP A 210 -13.94 7.45 -8.70
CA ASP A 210 -14.49 8.80 -8.49
C ASP A 210 -14.63 9.17 -6.99
N GLY A 211 -13.63 8.79 -6.18
CA GLY A 211 -13.59 9.08 -4.75
C GLY A 211 -14.44 8.17 -3.86
N ALA A 212 -15.03 7.10 -4.38
CA ALA A 212 -15.85 6.15 -3.62
C ALA A 212 -15.34 4.70 -3.76
N VAL A 213 -15.57 3.87 -2.74
CA VAL A 213 -15.32 2.43 -2.82
C VAL A 213 -16.47 1.76 -3.55
N VAL A 214 -16.18 1.18 -4.71
CA VAL A 214 -17.13 0.38 -5.49
C VAL A 214 -17.24 -1.03 -4.96
N ALA A 215 -16.11 -1.63 -4.58
CA ALA A 215 -16.04 -2.95 -3.98
C ALA A 215 -14.81 -3.06 -3.06
N SER A 216 -14.97 -3.80 -1.96
CA SER A 216 -13.85 -4.21 -1.08
C SER A 216 -14.12 -5.61 -0.57
N LYS A 217 -13.37 -6.60 -1.08
CA LYS A 217 -13.59 -8.02 -0.80
C LYS A 217 -12.40 -8.89 -1.18
N ALA A 218 -12.43 -10.18 -0.80
CA ALA A 218 -11.43 -11.15 -1.22
C ALA A 218 -11.37 -11.22 -2.77
N TYR A 219 -10.16 -11.33 -3.32
CA TYR A 219 -9.93 -11.31 -4.76
C TYR A 219 -10.74 -12.37 -5.54
N PRO A 220 -10.81 -13.63 -5.08
CA PRO A 220 -11.65 -14.63 -5.76
C PRO A 220 -13.14 -14.27 -5.78
N GLN A 221 -13.66 -13.65 -4.71
CA GLN A 221 -15.05 -13.20 -4.65
C GLN A 221 -15.31 -12.00 -5.56
N PHE A 222 -14.30 -11.13 -5.73
CA PHE A 222 -14.40 -10.00 -6.65
C PHE A 222 -14.55 -10.48 -8.09
N LEU A 223 -13.80 -11.50 -8.50
CA LEU A 223 -13.91 -12.10 -9.84
C LEU A 223 -15.29 -12.75 -10.08
N LEU A 224 -15.89 -13.36 -9.06
CA LEU A 224 -17.22 -13.99 -9.17
C LEU A 224 -18.36 -12.99 -9.43
N ASP A 225 -18.18 -11.72 -9.09
CA ASP A 225 -19.16 -10.66 -9.40
C ASP A 225 -19.21 -10.34 -10.91
N TYR A 226 -18.15 -10.69 -11.65
CA TYR A 226 -17.98 -10.38 -13.07
C TYR A 226 -17.70 -11.65 -13.90
N PRO A 227 -18.64 -12.60 -13.96
CA PRO A 227 -18.40 -13.93 -14.54
C PRO A 227 -18.20 -13.92 -16.06
N GLN A 228 -18.45 -12.80 -16.71
CA GLN A 228 -18.25 -12.63 -18.17
C GLN A 228 -16.87 -12.05 -18.51
N GLU A 229 -16.15 -11.55 -17.51
CA GLU A 229 -14.84 -10.95 -17.70
C GLU A 229 -13.75 -11.99 -17.39
N HIS A 230 -12.66 -11.96 -18.18
CA HIS A 230 -11.60 -12.97 -18.06
C HIS A 230 -10.42 -12.49 -17.22
N THR A 231 -10.21 -11.19 -17.15
CA THR A 231 -9.09 -10.56 -16.44
C THR A 231 -9.56 -9.41 -15.56
N LEU A 232 -8.74 -9.04 -14.59
CA LEU A 232 -8.99 -7.83 -13.78
C LEU A 232 -8.98 -6.57 -14.64
N GLU A 233 -8.21 -6.57 -15.73
CA GLU A 233 -8.20 -5.47 -16.70
C GLU A 233 -9.55 -5.33 -17.41
N ASP A 234 -10.16 -6.44 -17.85
CA ASP A 234 -11.49 -6.44 -18.47
C ASP A 234 -12.54 -5.90 -17.50
N ILE A 235 -12.49 -6.32 -16.24
CA ILE A 235 -13.38 -5.81 -15.17
C ILE A 235 -13.20 -4.31 -15.00
N MET A 236 -11.95 -3.82 -14.94
CA MET A 236 -11.70 -2.38 -14.86
C MET A 236 -12.25 -1.62 -16.08
N VAL A 237 -12.03 -2.14 -17.30
CA VAL A 237 -12.56 -1.53 -18.51
C VAL A 237 -14.10 -1.49 -18.45
N HIS A 238 -14.74 -2.59 -18.04
CA HIS A 238 -16.20 -2.66 -17.88
C HIS A 238 -16.70 -1.60 -16.91
N LEU A 239 -16.08 -1.48 -15.74
CA LEU A 239 -16.50 -0.54 -14.69
C LEU A 239 -16.21 0.92 -15.03
N GLU A 240 -15.16 1.20 -15.83
CA GLU A 240 -14.71 2.56 -16.15
C GLU A 240 -15.26 3.08 -17.49
N ARG A 241 -15.72 2.20 -18.37
CA ARG A 241 -16.12 2.56 -19.72
C ARG A 241 -17.35 3.47 -19.69
N LYS A 242 -17.16 4.74 -20.07
CA LYS A 242 -18.26 5.63 -20.48
C LYS A 242 -18.47 5.43 -21.99
N PRO A 243 -19.71 5.32 -22.49
CA PRO A 243 -19.94 5.26 -23.93
C PRO A 243 -19.37 6.52 -24.60
N MET A 244 -18.40 6.32 -25.50
CA MET A 244 -17.92 7.44 -26.32
C MET A 244 -19.00 7.76 -27.37
N GLN A 245 -19.56 8.96 -27.31
CA GLN A 245 -20.37 9.49 -28.40
C GLN A 245 -19.41 10.10 -29.42
N PHE A 246 -19.19 9.38 -30.52
CA PHE A 246 -18.54 9.97 -31.69
C PHE A 246 -19.61 10.77 -32.46
N ASP A 247 -19.59 12.10 -32.34
CA ASP A 247 -20.30 12.95 -33.30
C ASP A 247 -19.58 12.82 -34.64
N VAL A 248 -20.06 11.90 -35.46
CA VAL A 248 -19.67 11.82 -36.88
C VAL A 248 -20.39 12.97 -37.56
N ARG A 249 -19.71 14.11 -37.76
CA ARG A 249 -20.13 15.19 -38.64
C ARG A 249 -19.71 14.87 -40.06
#